data_808739ddf541aeae44f246c845e9ac85
#
_entry.id   808739ddf541aeae44f246c845e9ac85
#
_cell.length_a   1.000
_cell.length_b   1.000
_cell.length_c   1.000
_cell.angle_alpha   90.00
_cell.angle_beta   90.00
_cell.angle_gamma   90.00
#
_symmetry.space_group_name_H-M   'P 1'
#
loop_
_entity.id
_entity.type
_entity.pdbx_description
1 polymer ?
#
loop_
_entity_poly.entity_id
_entity_poly.type
_entity_poly.pdbx_seq_one_letter_code
_entity_poly.pdbx_strand_id
1 'polypeptide(L)'
;MKDELLKMLKENAYRKGEYTLSSGKKSDHYVNCKPVTLTGRGLTLASMMLLEHVNTRVVAGLTLGADPLVSGVAVCSALDMRLVDALIVRK
;
A
#
# COMPACT_ATOMS: atom_id res chain seq x y z
N MET A 1 14.75 -2.92 -4.41
CA MET A 1 13.35 -2.99 -3.92
C MET A 1 12.65 -1.66 -4.01
N LYS A 2 13.21 -0.64 -3.37
CA LYS A 2 12.63 0.71 -3.38
C LYS A 2 12.51 1.30 -4.80
N ASP A 3 13.56 1.19 -5.60
CA ASP A 3 13.58 1.76 -6.95
C ASP A 3 12.59 1.08 -7.88
N GLU A 4 12.44 -0.23 -7.77
CA GLU A 4 11.46 -0.98 -8.55
C GLU A 4 10.04 -0.56 -8.19
N LEU A 5 9.73 -0.46 -6.90
CA LEU A 5 8.41 -0.04 -6.44
C LEU A 5 8.09 1.39 -6.87
N LEU A 6 9.07 2.29 -6.76
CA LEU A 6 8.90 3.67 -7.18
C LEU A 6 8.59 3.75 -8.68
N LYS A 7 9.28 2.97 -9.50
CA LYS A 7 9.02 2.91 -10.95
C LYS A 7 7.60 2.42 -11.23
N MET A 8 7.16 1.37 -10.56
CA MET A 8 5.81 0.84 -10.71
C MET A 8 4.75 1.90 -10.35
N LEU A 9 4.97 2.63 -9.25
CA LEU A 9 4.05 3.67 -8.81
C LEU A 9 3.99 4.82 -9.81
N LYS A 10 5.13 5.26 -10.33
CA LYS A 10 5.17 6.33 -11.33
C LYS A 10 4.46 5.95 -12.62
N GLU A 11 4.65 4.72 -13.08
CA GLU A 11 4.09 4.26 -14.35
C GLU A 11 2.61 3.89 -14.25
N ASN A 12 2.15 3.36 -13.11
CA ASN A 12 0.83 2.73 -13.02
C ASN A 12 -0.11 3.38 -11.98
N ALA A 13 0.40 4.15 -11.04
CA ALA A 13 -0.40 4.73 -9.96
C ALA A 13 -0.54 6.24 -10.09
N TYR A 14 0.50 6.91 -10.55
CA TYR A 14 0.54 8.37 -10.61
C TYR A 14 -0.04 8.88 -11.93
N ARG A 15 -0.89 9.91 -11.82
CA ARG A 15 -1.44 10.60 -12.98
C ARG A 15 -1.30 12.09 -12.78
N LYS A 16 -0.90 12.80 -13.85
CA LYS A 16 -0.87 14.25 -13.89
C LYS A 16 -2.01 14.75 -14.76
N GLY A 17 -2.69 15.80 -14.32
CA GLY A 17 -3.83 16.37 -15.04
C GLY A 17 -4.68 17.21 -14.12
N GLU A 18 -5.93 17.50 -14.52
CA GLU A 18 -6.85 18.23 -13.67
C GLU A 18 -7.81 17.24 -13.00
N TYR A 19 -7.78 17.22 -11.67
CA TYR A 19 -8.61 16.33 -10.87
C TYR A 19 -9.32 17.11 -9.77
N THR A 20 -10.55 16.70 -9.49
CA THR A 20 -11.29 17.20 -8.34
C THR A 20 -11.30 16.13 -7.27
N LEU A 21 -10.75 16.45 -6.11
CA LEU A 21 -10.67 15.53 -4.97
C LEU A 21 -12.04 15.41 -4.29
N SER A 22 -12.20 14.37 -3.47
CA SER A 22 -13.44 14.15 -2.73
C SER A 22 -13.77 15.31 -1.78
N SER A 23 -12.77 16.08 -1.37
CA SER A 23 -12.95 17.29 -0.56
C SER A 23 -13.49 18.48 -1.36
N GLY A 24 -13.63 18.36 -2.68
CA GLY A 24 -13.99 19.44 -3.57
C GLY A 24 -12.82 20.30 -4.06
N LYS A 25 -11.64 20.10 -3.49
CA LYS A 25 -10.42 20.80 -3.91
C LYS A 25 -9.92 20.26 -5.23
N LYS A 26 -9.34 21.12 -6.05
CA LYS A 26 -8.70 20.73 -7.31
C LYS A 26 -7.23 20.40 -7.07
N SER A 27 -6.75 19.39 -7.80
CA SER A 27 -5.34 19.01 -7.78
C SER A 27 -4.88 18.70 -9.21
N ASP A 28 -3.62 18.97 -9.49
CA ASP A 28 -2.99 18.59 -10.75
C ASP A 28 -2.33 17.22 -10.66
N HIS A 29 -2.45 16.54 -9.52
CA HIS A 29 -1.92 15.19 -9.28
C HIS A 29 -3.03 14.27 -8.77
N TYR A 30 -2.96 13.02 -9.19
CA TYR A 30 -3.81 11.97 -8.67
C TYR A 30 -3.01 10.69 -8.53
N VAL A 31 -3.13 10.04 -7.38
CA VAL A 31 -2.46 8.78 -7.10
C VAL A 31 -3.49 7.72 -6.74
N ASN A 32 -3.53 6.65 -7.53
CA ASN A 32 -4.32 5.47 -7.22
C ASN A 32 -3.37 4.27 -7.20
N CYS A 33 -3.11 3.75 -6.02
CA CYS A 33 -2.13 2.68 -5.83
C CYS A 33 -2.65 1.29 -6.22
N LYS A 34 -3.96 1.11 -6.40
CA LYS A 34 -4.55 -0.20 -6.70
C LYS A 34 -3.89 -0.92 -7.87
N PRO A 35 -3.57 -0.27 -9.02
CA PRO A 35 -2.90 -0.95 -10.12
C PRO A 35 -1.54 -1.55 -9.74
N VAL A 36 -0.95 -1.12 -8.65
CA VAL A 36 0.31 -1.62 -8.12
C VAL A 36 0.07 -2.57 -6.96
N THR A 37 -0.72 -2.16 -5.96
CA THR A 37 -0.91 -2.94 -4.73
C THR A 37 -1.76 -4.20 -4.92
N LEU A 38 -2.52 -4.28 -6.01
CA LEU A 38 -3.28 -5.48 -6.33
C LEU A 38 -2.54 -6.42 -7.28
N THR A 39 -1.30 -6.10 -7.66
CA THR A 39 -0.44 -7.05 -8.36
C THR A 39 0.42 -7.80 -7.35
N GLY A 40 0.78 -9.04 -7.68
CA GLY A 40 1.61 -9.85 -6.78
C GLY A 40 2.95 -9.19 -6.52
N ARG A 41 3.60 -8.68 -7.56
CA ARG A 41 4.92 -8.04 -7.42
C ARG A 41 4.83 -6.73 -6.65
N GLY A 42 3.88 -5.87 -7.01
CA GLY A 42 3.69 -4.58 -6.35
C GLY A 42 3.32 -4.72 -4.88
N LEU A 43 2.40 -5.62 -4.58
CA LEU A 43 2.01 -5.88 -3.19
C LEU A 43 3.17 -6.44 -2.37
N THR A 44 3.93 -7.38 -2.94
CA THR A 44 5.07 -7.97 -2.25
C THR A 44 6.10 -6.90 -1.91
N LEU A 45 6.48 -6.06 -2.87
CA LEU A 45 7.45 -4.98 -2.65
C LEU A 45 6.96 -3.99 -1.60
N ALA A 46 5.71 -3.55 -1.72
CA ALA A 46 5.14 -2.60 -0.78
C ALA A 46 5.07 -3.19 0.63
N SER A 47 4.64 -4.45 0.75
CA SER A 47 4.50 -5.11 2.05
C SER A 47 5.85 -5.31 2.73
N MET A 48 6.88 -5.72 1.98
CA MET A 48 8.22 -5.90 2.53
C MET A 48 8.82 -4.57 3.00
N MET A 49 8.62 -3.51 2.24
CA MET A 49 9.10 -2.18 2.63
C MET A 49 8.37 -1.63 3.85
N LEU A 50 7.06 -1.83 3.91
CA LEU A 50 6.28 -1.43 5.09
C LEU A 50 6.72 -2.21 6.33
N LEU A 51 6.96 -3.51 6.18
CA LEU A 51 7.38 -4.37 7.27
C LEU A 51 8.66 -3.88 7.94
N GLU A 52 9.58 -3.29 7.19
CA GLU A 52 10.83 -2.74 7.72
C GLU A 52 10.57 -1.67 8.80
N HIS A 53 9.43 -0.99 8.73
CA HIS A 53 9.06 0.08 9.66
C HIS A 53 8.15 -0.39 10.79
N VAL A 54 7.74 -1.66 10.78
CA VAL A 54 6.82 -2.20 11.78
C VAL A 54 7.61 -2.67 13.00
N ASN A 55 7.26 -2.13 14.16
CA ASN A 55 7.84 -2.52 15.45
C ASN A 55 6.78 -2.96 16.46
N THR A 56 5.61 -3.31 15.97
CA THR A 56 4.46 -3.75 16.77
C THR A 56 4.05 -5.16 16.34
N ARG A 57 3.10 -5.75 17.04
CA ARG A 57 2.56 -7.08 16.70
C ARG A 57 1.33 -7.02 15.81
N VAL A 58 0.79 -5.84 15.60
CA VAL A 58 -0.43 -5.67 14.80
C VAL A 58 -0.27 -4.43 13.93
N VAL A 59 -0.70 -4.55 12.68
CA VAL A 59 -0.85 -3.42 11.77
C VAL A 59 -2.31 -3.30 11.40
N ALA A 60 -2.78 -2.08 11.19
CA ALA A 60 -4.17 -1.81 10.88
C ALA A 60 -4.27 -0.79 9.75
N GLY A 61 -5.39 -0.84 9.05
CA GLY A 61 -5.66 0.13 7.99
C GLY A 61 -7.13 0.20 7.65
N LEU A 62 -7.52 1.29 7.04
CA LEU A 62 -8.90 1.54 6.68
C LEU A 62 -9.28 0.78 5.41
N THR A 63 -10.43 0.15 5.46
CA THR A 63 -11.06 -0.50 4.32
C THR A 63 -11.36 0.55 3.25
N LEU A 64 -11.26 0.27 1.94
CA LEU A 64 -10.78 -0.97 1.32
C LEU A 64 -9.30 -0.88 0.95
N GLY A 65 -8.79 0.33 0.75
CA GLY A 65 -7.48 0.58 0.15
C GLY A 65 -6.33 -0.04 0.91
N ALA A 66 -6.41 -0.05 2.24
CA ALA A 66 -5.35 -0.60 3.07
C ALA A 66 -5.46 -2.12 3.31
N ASP A 67 -6.59 -2.75 2.97
CA ASP A 67 -6.79 -4.17 3.23
C ASP A 67 -5.70 -5.05 2.62
N PRO A 68 -5.34 -4.90 1.33
CA PRO A 68 -4.24 -5.69 0.76
C PRO A 68 -2.91 -5.43 1.46
N LEU A 69 -2.64 -4.18 1.82
CA LEU A 69 -1.35 -3.81 2.42
C LEU A 69 -1.16 -4.44 3.79
N VAL A 70 -2.15 -4.34 4.67
CA VAL A 70 -2.04 -4.93 6.02
C VAL A 70 -1.98 -6.46 5.93
N SER A 71 -2.75 -7.06 5.03
CA SER A 71 -2.72 -8.50 4.80
C SER A 71 -1.37 -8.94 4.23
N GLY A 72 -0.82 -8.18 3.30
CA GLY A 72 0.50 -8.44 2.71
C GLY A 72 1.61 -8.34 3.75
N VAL A 73 1.55 -7.34 4.63
CA VAL A 73 2.52 -7.21 5.73
C VAL A 73 2.46 -8.42 6.65
N ALA A 74 1.26 -8.89 6.99
CA ALA A 74 1.11 -10.07 7.85
C ALA A 74 1.74 -11.32 7.22
N VAL A 75 1.47 -11.55 5.93
CA VAL A 75 2.06 -12.69 5.19
C VAL A 75 3.58 -12.57 5.13
N CYS A 76 4.10 -11.41 4.77
CA CYS A 76 5.55 -11.18 4.70
C CYS A 76 6.22 -11.37 6.07
N SER A 77 5.54 -10.95 7.15
CA SER A 77 6.08 -11.10 8.50
C SER A 77 6.25 -12.57 8.87
N ALA A 78 5.28 -13.42 8.51
CA ALA A 78 5.35 -14.85 8.78
C ALA A 78 6.51 -15.50 8.01
N LEU A 79 6.70 -15.11 6.74
CA LEU A 79 7.81 -15.61 5.93
C LEU A 79 9.17 -15.16 6.46
N ASP A 80 9.22 -14.04 7.17
CA ASP A 80 10.44 -13.48 7.78
C ASP A 80 10.60 -13.91 9.24
N MET A 81 9.88 -14.94 9.67
CA MET A 81 9.91 -15.46 11.04
C MET A 81 9.52 -14.42 12.09
N ARG A 82 8.78 -13.42 11.72
CA ARG A 82 8.15 -12.43 12.60
C ARG A 82 6.67 -12.71 12.64
N LEU A 83 5.99 -12.33 13.70
CA LEU A 83 4.54 -12.52 13.82
C LEU A 83 3.85 -11.17 13.97
N VAL A 84 3.46 -10.59 12.85
CA VAL A 84 2.66 -9.37 12.80
C VAL A 84 1.29 -9.75 12.24
N ASP A 85 0.26 -9.43 12.98
CA ASP A 85 -1.12 -9.69 12.56
C ASP A 85 -1.72 -8.45 11.91
N ALA A 86 -2.75 -8.65 11.11
CA ALA A 86 -3.46 -7.57 10.43
C ALA A 86 -4.83 -7.34 11.06
N LEU A 87 -5.19 -6.08 11.22
CA LEU A 87 -6.51 -5.68 11.67
C LEU A 87 -7.14 -4.80 10.60
N ILE A 88 -8.33 -5.18 10.16
CA ILE A 88 -9.07 -4.42 9.16
C ILE A 88 -10.04 -3.50 9.88
N VAL A 89 -9.91 -2.19 9.62
CA VAL A 89 -10.76 -1.19 10.21
C VAL A 89 -11.84 -0.82 9.20
N ARG A 90 -13.09 -1.09 9.55
CA ARG A 90 -14.24 -0.79 8.70
C ARG A 90 -14.91 0.49 9.13
N LYS A 91 -15.44 1.20 8.15
CA LYS A 91 -16.28 2.38 8.43
C LYS A 91 -17.64 1.96 8.95
#